data_fe03e96f5451a294f9461e00b50b5434
#
_entry.id   fe03e96f5451a294f9461e00b50b5434
#
_cell.length_a   1.000
_cell.length_b   1.000
_cell.length_c   1.000
_cell.angle_alpha   90.00
_cell.angle_beta   90.00
_cell.angle_gamma   90.00
#
_symmetry.space_group_name_H-M   'P 1'
#
loop_
_entity.id
_entity.type
_entity.pdbx_description
1 polymer ?
#
loop_
_entity_poly.entity_id
_entity_poly.type
_entity_poly.pdbx_seq_one_letter_code
_entity_poly.pdbx_strand_id
1 'polypeptide(L)'
;LAFVGSSAGCTFFPDHVTNGDGNSYDIEVKTYQAPKFEGGADYAVQQGAGMVVINKSDAQVEAAARFLKWFTQSDWAIEFSVSSGYLPVTVADNDMEKIENSSPSMKKGVRKSLNTAVQTVKANTLYTTRAFETGTQARKKLEYAMSDAAQADRAAVEEALQGGATLEEAMAEFVSEERFDAWYTQLMNELSEIVGQ
;
A
#
# COMPACT_ATOMS: atom_id res chain seq x y z
N LEU A 1 2.19 -10.99 -13.26
CA LEU A 1 2.86 -10.08 -12.34
C LEU A 1 1.82 -9.51 -11.38
N ALA A 2 2.11 -9.45 -10.08
CA ALA A 2 1.24 -8.87 -9.07
C ALA A 2 2.07 -8.05 -8.07
N PHE A 3 1.43 -7.06 -7.43
CA PHE A 3 2.01 -6.31 -6.33
C PHE A 3 0.91 -5.84 -5.37
N VAL A 4 1.28 -5.51 -4.16
CA VAL A 4 0.41 -4.90 -3.15
C VAL A 4 0.75 -3.42 -3.05
N GLY A 5 -0.27 -2.57 -3.03
CA GLY A 5 -0.05 -1.13 -2.99
C GLY A 5 -1.30 -0.34 -2.58
N SER A 6 -1.14 0.96 -2.46
CA SER A 6 -2.23 1.89 -2.21
C SER A 6 -3.15 2.01 -3.42
N SER A 7 -4.45 2.24 -3.20
CA SER A 7 -5.42 2.55 -4.27
C SER A 7 -4.98 3.76 -5.11
N ALA A 8 -4.29 4.73 -4.52
CA ALA A 8 -3.73 5.88 -5.23
C ALA A 8 -2.76 5.51 -6.37
N GLY A 9 -2.13 4.34 -6.31
CA GLY A 9 -1.27 3.83 -7.38
C GLY A 9 -1.99 3.53 -8.70
N CYS A 10 -3.31 3.38 -8.68
CA CYS A 10 -4.10 2.98 -9.86
C CYS A 10 -4.05 3.99 -11.02
N THR A 11 -3.78 5.25 -10.73
CA THR A 11 -3.69 6.31 -11.75
C THR A 11 -2.48 6.13 -12.68
N PHE A 12 -1.47 5.37 -12.22
CA PHE A 12 -0.24 5.06 -12.94
C PHE A 12 -0.32 3.74 -13.72
N PHE A 13 -1.40 2.97 -13.60
CA PHE A 13 -1.52 1.71 -14.31
C PHE A 13 -1.59 1.95 -15.82
N PRO A 14 -0.70 1.32 -16.61
CA PRO A 14 -0.75 1.41 -18.05
C PRO A 14 -1.88 0.53 -18.62
N ASP A 15 -2.43 0.93 -19.75
CA ASP A 15 -3.39 0.12 -20.51
C ASP A 15 -2.69 -0.79 -21.52
N HIS A 16 -1.43 -0.51 -21.84
CA HIS A 16 -0.59 -1.30 -22.73
C HIS A 16 0.87 -1.31 -22.27
N VAL A 17 1.60 -2.30 -22.71
CA VAL A 17 3.04 -2.47 -22.42
C VAL A 17 3.77 -2.66 -23.75
N THR A 18 4.93 -2.03 -23.88
CA THR A 18 5.86 -2.24 -25.00
C THR A 18 7.03 -3.10 -24.49
N ASN A 19 7.31 -4.21 -25.16
CA ASN A 19 8.44 -5.08 -24.85
C ASN A 19 9.77 -4.52 -25.39
N GLY A 20 10.88 -5.19 -25.09
CA GLY A 20 12.21 -4.79 -25.53
C GLY A 20 12.41 -4.79 -27.05
N ASP A 21 11.58 -5.52 -27.80
CA ASP A 21 11.60 -5.60 -29.28
C ASP A 21 10.73 -4.51 -29.93
N GLY A 22 10.12 -3.62 -29.14
CA GLY A 22 9.27 -2.54 -29.62
C GLY A 22 7.82 -2.94 -29.91
N ASN A 23 7.42 -4.19 -29.66
CA ASN A 23 6.05 -4.64 -29.80
C ASN A 23 5.19 -4.21 -28.61
N SER A 24 4.03 -3.61 -28.91
CA SER A 24 3.06 -3.22 -27.89
C SER A 24 1.88 -4.18 -27.84
N TYR A 25 1.39 -4.46 -26.65
CA TYR A 25 0.18 -5.25 -26.42
C TYR A 25 -0.63 -4.68 -25.25
N ASP A 26 -1.94 -4.84 -25.33
CA ASP A 26 -2.85 -4.39 -24.29
C ASP A 26 -2.73 -5.28 -23.07
N ILE A 27 -2.82 -4.68 -21.88
CA ILE A 27 -2.87 -5.39 -20.60
C ILE A 27 -4.19 -5.10 -19.88
N GLU A 28 -4.66 -6.06 -19.12
CA GLU A 28 -5.80 -5.90 -18.26
C GLU A 28 -5.36 -5.88 -16.81
N VAL A 29 -5.60 -4.74 -16.14
CA VAL A 29 -5.41 -4.63 -14.69
C VAL A 29 -6.59 -5.28 -13.97
N LYS A 30 -6.29 -6.19 -13.03
CA LYS A 30 -7.24 -6.75 -12.08
C LYS A 30 -6.85 -6.32 -10.68
N THR A 31 -7.84 -5.93 -9.89
CA THR A 31 -7.63 -5.47 -8.51
C THR A 31 -8.41 -6.35 -7.55
N TYR A 32 -7.79 -6.67 -6.43
CA TYR A 32 -8.34 -7.52 -5.39
C TYR A 32 -8.09 -6.87 -4.03
N GLN A 33 -8.89 -7.23 -3.03
CA GLN A 33 -8.57 -6.89 -1.65
C GLN A 33 -7.24 -7.54 -1.25
N ALA A 34 -6.51 -6.89 -0.34
CA ALA A 34 -5.28 -7.47 0.19
C ALA A 34 -5.56 -8.86 0.79
N PRO A 35 -4.67 -9.84 0.55
CA PRO A 35 -4.85 -11.16 1.13
C PRO A 35 -4.76 -11.10 2.66
N LYS A 36 -5.45 -12.01 3.33
CA LYS A 36 -5.38 -12.22 4.77
C LYS A 36 -5.09 -13.68 5.07
N PHE A 37 -4.55 -13.95 6.25
CA PHE A 37 -4.38 -15.32 6.71
C PHE A 37 -5.73 -15.99 6.96
N GLU A 38 -5.78 -17.30 6.77
CA GLU A 38 -6.96 -18.10 7.12
C GLU A 38 -7.30 -17.92 8.61
N GLY A 39 -8.58 -17.68 8.92
CA GLY A 39 -9.03 -17.38 10.27
C GLY A 39 -8.66 -15.97 10.78
N GLY A 40 -7.92 -15.17 9.99
CA GLY A 40 -7.59 -13.79 10.34
C GLY A 40 -8.82 -12.88 10.33
N ALA A 41 -8.82 -11.88 11.22
CA ALA A 41 -9.89 -10.88 11.30
C ALA A 41 -9.89 -9.95 10.07
N ASP A 42 -11.06 -9.36 9.79
CA ASP A 42 -11.25 -8.44 8.67
C ASP A 42 -10.78 -7.03 9.02
N TYR A 43 -9.47 -6.80 8.85
CA TYR A 43 -8.85 -5.50 9.03
C TYR A 43 -8.24 -5.00 7.71
N ALA A 44 -8.33 -3.70 7.49
CA ALA A 44 -7.64 -3.04 6.41
C ALA A 44 -6.95 -1.77 6.91
N VAL A 45 -5.72 -1.54 6.42
CA VAL A 45 -4.98 -0.32 6.75
C VAL A 45 -5.63 0.86 6.07
N GLN A 46 -5.98 1.87 6.84
CA GLN A 46 -6.36 3.18 6.32
C GLN A 46 -5.12 4.07 6.29
N GLN A 47 -4.72 4.45 5.09
CA GLN A 47 -3.71 5.47 4.86
C GLN A 47 -4.37 6.63 4.13
N GLY A 48 -3.92 7.83 4.40
CA GLY A 48 -4.45 8.99 3.70
C GLY A 48 -3.63 10.23 4.03
N ALA A 49 -3.72 11.22 3.15
CA ALA A 49 -3.26 12.57 3.46
C ALA A 49 -4.25 13.21 4.42
N GLY A 50 -3.76 13.82 5.48
CA GLY A 50 -4.53 14.66 6.38
C GLY A 50 -4.29 16.14 6.07
N MET A 51 -5.31 16.97 6.21
CA MET A 51 -5.18 18.42 6.15
C MET A 51 -5.24 18.99 7.55
N VAL A 52 -4.28 19.86 7.88
CA VAL A 52 -4.20 20.52 9.19
C VAL A 52 -4.39 22.02 9.01
N VAL A 53 -5.29 22.59 9.78
CA VAL A 53 -5.46 24.05 9.86
C VAL A 53 -4.45 24.61 10.85
N ILE A 54 -3.54 25.45 10.36
CA ILE A 54 -2.54 26.11 11.20
C ILE A 54 -3.23 27.27 11.93
N ASN A 55 -3.07 27.32 13.25
CA ASN A 55 -3.60 28.40 14.08
C ASN A 55 -2.81 29.71 13.82
N LYS A 56 -3.50 30.68 13.22
CA LYS A 56 -2.99 32.04 12.97
C LYS A 56 -4.03 33.07 13.41
N SER A 57 -4.51 33.94 12.50
CA SER A 57 -5.63 34.83 12.79
C SER A 57 -6.96 34.11 12.60
N ASP A 58 -8.00 34.53 13.32
CA ASP A 58 -9.37 33.98 13.20
C ASP A 58 -9.87 33.97 11.75
N ALA A 59 -9.61 35.05 11.00
CA ALA A 59 -9.98 35.13 9.60
C ALA A 59 -9.31 34.09 8.72
N GLN A 60 -8.03 33.76 8.99
CA GLN A 60 -7.30 32.75 8.24
C GLN A 60 -7.78 31.33 8.61
N VAL A 61 -8.04 31.09 9.88
CA VAL A 61 -8.61 29.81 10.36
C VAL A 61 -10.00 29.60 9.75
N GLU A 62 -10.85 30.63 9.74
CA GLU A 62 -12.17 30.54 9.11
C GLU A 62 -12.09 30.30 7.61
N ALA A 63 -11.20 30.98 6.90
CA ALA A 63 -10.99 30.77 5.46
C ALA A 63 -10.54 29.34 5.16
N ALA A 64 -9.60 28.78 5.95
CA ALA A 64 -9.15 27.41 5.82
C ALA A 64 -10.29 26.40 6.09
N ALA A 65 -11.09 26.64 7.13
CA ALA A 65 -12.24 25.80 7.43
C ALA A 65 -13.30 25.82 6.31
N ARG A 66 -13.56 26.97 5.72
CA ARG A 66 -14.46 27.11 4.55
C ARG A 66 -13.94 26.35 3.34
N PHE A 67 -12.62 26.43 3.08
CA PHE A 67 -11.98 25.66 2.02
C PHE A 67 -12.14 24.15 2.26
N LEU A 68 -11.85 23.66 3.46
CA LEU A 68 -11.99 22.24 3.78
C LEU A 68 -13.43 21.76 3.64
N LYS A 69 -14.39 22.58 4.10
CA LYS A 69 -15.81 22.26 3.95
C LYS A 69 -16.23 22.20 2.47
N TRP A 70 -15.71 23.07 1.64
CA TRP A 70 -15.94 23.04 0.20
C TRP A 70 -15.29 21.83 -0.45
N PHE A 71 -14.03 21.55 -0.15
CA PHE A 71 -13.25 20.45 -0.72
C PHE A 71 -13.84 19.06 -0.39
N THR A 72 -14.50 18.94 0.76
CA THR A 72 -15.15 17.69 1.21
C THR A 72 -16.60 17.54 0.75
N GLN A 73 -17.15 18.47 -0.06
CA GLN A 73 -18.45 18.27 -0.72
C GLN A 73 -18.35 17.16 -1.77
N SER A 74 -19.45 16.43 -1.95
CA SER A 74 -19.54 15.26 -2.81
C SER A 74 -18.87 15.41 -4.17
N ASP A 75 -19.20 16.47 -4.91
CA ASP A 75 -18.74 16.66 -6.28
C ASP A 75 -17.21 16.77 -6.35
N TRP A 76 -16.62 17.59 -5.48
CA TRP A 76 -15.18 17.80 -5.40
C TRP A 76 -14.44 16.58 -4.82
N ALA A 77 -15.03 15.94 -3.81
CA ALA A 77 -14.47 14.74 -3.20
C ALA A 77 -14.41 13.56 -4.20
N ILE A 78 -15.45 13.41 -5.03
CA ILE A 78 -15.49 12.36 -6.06
C ILE A 78 -14.54 12.71 -7.21
N GLU A 79 -14.50 13.96 -7.68
CA GLU A 79 -13.55 14.37 -8.73
C GLU A 79 -12.09 14.14 -8.29
N PHE A 80 -11.77 14.52 -7.05
CA PHE A 80 -10.46 14.24 -6.47
C PHE A 80 -10.19 12.74 -6.37
N SER A 81 -11.18 11.94 -5.94
CA SER A 81 -11.07 10.49 -5.87
C SER A 81 -10.72 9.86 -7.21
N VAL A 82 -11.43 10.22 -8.26
CA VAL A 82 -11.20 9.70 -9.62
C VAL A 82 -9.84 10.09 -10.18
N SER A 83 -9.38 11.32 -9.89
CA SER A 83 -8.10 11.82 -10.40
C SER A 83 -6.89 11.30 -9.63
N SER A 84 -7.04 10.99 -8.35
CA SER A 84 -5.95 10.62 -7.44
C SER A 84 -5.93 9.15 -7.03
N GLY A 85 -7.05 8.43 -7.18
CA GLY A 85 -7.22 7.06 -6.66
C GLY A 85 -7.46 6.98 -5.14
N TYR A 86 -7.55 8.10 -4.43
CA TYR A 86 -7.99 8.15 -3.03
C TYR A 86 -9.51 7.97 -2.94
N LEU A 87 -9.99 7.40 -1.83
CA LEU A 87 -11.42 7.32 -1.58
C LEU A 87 -11.99 8.66 -1.09
N PRO A 88 -13.27 8.97 -1.39
CA PRO A 88 -13.96 10.10 -0.80
C PRO A 88 -13.98 10.01 0.73
N VAL A 89 -13.96 11.14 1.42
CA VAL A 89 -13.90 11.20 2.89
C VAL A 89 -15.21 10.83 3.58
N THR A 90 -16.36 10.91 2.89
CA THR A 90 -17.65 10.61 3.49
C THR A 90 -18.12 9.19 3.15
N VAL A 91 -18.83 8.56 4.08
CA VAL A 91 -19.44 7.24 3.84
C VAL A 91 -20.42 7.28 2.66
N ALA A 92 -21.18 8.37 2.53
CA ALA A 92 -22.19 8.56 1.49
C ALA A 92 -21.59 8.68 0.07
N ASP A 93 -20.32 9.09 -0.04
CA ASP A 93 -19.62 9.23 -1.31
C ASP A 93 -18.79 7.99 -1.67
N ASN A 94 -18.62 7.06 -0.73
CA ASN A 94 -18.02 5.74 -0.99
C ASN A 94 -19.08 4.82 -1.61
N ASP A 95 -19.62 5.24 -2.74
CA ASP A 95 -20.63 4.56 -3.54
C ASP A 95 -20.20 4.55 -5.01
N MET A 96 -20.00 3.34 -5.56
CA MET A 96 -19.49 3.21 -6.94
C MET A 96 -20.46 3.71 -7.99
N GLU A 97 -21.77 3.55 -7.78
CA GLU A 97 -22.77 4.07 -8.72
C GLU A 97 -22.69 5.61 -8.79
N LYS A 98 -22.57 6.26 -7.63
CA LYS A 98 -22.41 7.70 -7.53
C LYS A 98 -21.11 8.19 -8.19
N ILE A 99 -20.00 7.48 -7.93
CA ILE A 99 -18.68 7.79 -8.50
C ILE A 99 -18.72 7.64 -10.03
N GLU A 100 -19.29 6.56 -10.56
CA GLU A 100 -19.38 6.29 -11.99
C GLU A 100 -20.30 7.29 -12.72
N ASN A 101 -21.42 7.64 -12.11
CA ASN A 101 -22.34 8.65 -12.66
C ASN A 101 -21.69 10.05 -12.74
N SER A 102 -20.83 10.38 -11.76
CA SER A 102 -20.10 11.66 -11.76
C SER A 102 -18.91 11.69 -12.73
N SER A 103 -18.36 10.51 -13.08
CA SER A 103 -17.18 10.40 -13.94
C SER A 103 -17.28 9.24 -14.92
N PRO A 104 -18.20 9.29 -15.90
CA PRO A 104 -18.45 8.17 -16.83
C PRO A 104 -17.26 7.84 -17.75
N SER A 105 -16.34 8.79 -17.96
CA SER A 105 -15.12 8.62 -18.77
C SER A 105 -13.92 8.12 -17.98
N MET A 106 -14.09 7.73 -16.71
CA MET A 106 -13.03 7.21 -15.86
C MET A 106 -12.29 6.04 -16.50
N LYS A 107 -10.94 6.03 -16.42
CA LYS A 107 -10.11 4.92 -16.89
C LYS A 107 -10.52 3.60 -16.23
N LYS A 108 -10.49 2.51 -17.00
CA LYS A 108 -10.88 1.16 -16.52
C LYS A 108 -10.09 0.71 -15.29
N GLY A 109 -8.78 0.97 -15.25
CA GLY A 109 -7.91 0.62 -14.12
C GLY A 109 -8.29 1.37 -12.83
N VAL A 110 -8.58 2.68 -12.95
CA VAL A 110 -9.05 3.51 -11.83
C VAL A 110 -10.40 3.01 -11.32
N ARG A 111 -11.35 2.75 -12.21
CA ARG A 111 -12.67 2.20 -11.87
C ARG A 111 -12.57 0.89 -11.06
N LYS A 112 -11.76 -0.06 -11.54
CA LYS A 112 -11.57 -1.35 -10.85
C LYS A 112 -10.94 -1.16 -9.48
N SER A 113 -9.94 -0.30 -9.37
CA SER A 113 -9.27 -0.02 -8.11
C SER A 113 -10.18 0.66 -7.09
N LEU A 114 -10.91 1.70 -7.49
CA LEU A 114 -11.87 2.37 -6.62
C LEU A 114 -12.99 1.42 -6.18
N ASN A 115 -13.51 0.57 -7.08
CA ASN A 115 -14.51 -0.43 -6.70
C ASN A 115 -13.97 -1.39 -5.64
N THR A 116 -12.76 -1.92 -5.82
CA THR A 116 -12.12 -2.79 -4.82
C THR A 116 -11.88 -2.05 -3.50
N ALA A 117 -11.44 -0.79 -3.56
CA ALA A 117 -11.21 0.02 -2.37
C ALA A 117 -12.52 0.33 -1.61
N VAL A 118 -13.60 0.69 -2.31
CA VAL A 118 -14.93 0.88 -1.71
C VAL A 118 -15.43 -0.41 -1.05
N GLN A 119 -15.27 -1.56 -1.71
CA GLN A 119 -15.62 -2.86 -1.11
C GLN A 119 -14.76 -3.15 0.12
N THR A 120 -13.47 -2.84 0.08
CA THR A 120 -12.55 -3.05 1.20
C THR A 120 -12.98 -2.25 2.43
N VAL A 121 -13.29 -0.96 2.27
CA VAL A 121 -13.69 -0.12 3.42
C VAL A 121 -15.06 -0.48 3.97
N LYS A 122 -15.95 -1.07 3.16
CA LYS A 122 -17.26 -1.55 3.62
C LYS A 122 -17.19 -2.91 4.34
N ALA A 123 -16.22 -3.75 3.97
CA ALA A 123 -16.12 -5.12 4.47
C ALA A 123 -15.17 -5.28 5.66
N ASN A 124 -14.31 -4.29 5.93
CA ASN A 124 -13.24 -4.42 6.91
C ASN A 124 -13.32 -3.35 7.99
N THR A 125 -12.79 -3.67 9.16
CA THR A 125 -12.46 -2.67 10.18
C THR A 125 -11.20 -1.93 9.77
N LEU A 126 -11.33 -0.61 9.60
CA LEU A 126 -10.19 0.23 9.22
C LEU A 126 -9.35 0.59 10.44
N TYR A 127 -8.04 0.59 10.29
CA TYR A 127 -7.12 1.04 11.32
C TYR A 127 -5.97 1.87 10.73
N THR A 128 -5.45 2.78 11.54
CA THR A 128 -4.19 3.48 11.29
C THR A 128 -3.20 3.14 12.40
N THR A 129 -1.93 3.01 12.04
CA THR A 129 -0.88 2.79 13.03
C THR A 129 -0.77 4.02 13.94
N ARG A 130 -0.64 3.80 15.26
CA ARG A 130 -0.40 4.88 16.21
C ARG A 130 0.95 5.56 15.93
N ALA A 131 0.98 6.88 16.08
CA ALA A 131 2.23 7.61 16.08
C ALA A 131 2.94 7.44 17.44
N PHE A 132 4.25 7.19 17.41
CA PHE A 132 5.12 7.15 18.58
C PHE A 132 6.51 7.64 18.16
N GLU A 133 7.35 8.03 19.15
CA GLU A 133 8.60 8.76 18.91
C GLU A 133 9.54 8.04 17.95
N THR A 134 9.74 6.74 18.14
CA THR A 134 10.61 5.90 17.29
C THR A 134 9.88 5.22 16.13
N GLY A 135 8.61 5.58 15.87
CA GLY A 135 7.75 4.92 14.87
C GLY A 135 8.31 4.91 13.45
N THR A 136 9.00 5.98 13.06
CA THR A 136 9.66 6.05 11.73
C THR A 136 10.82 5.04 11.62
N GLN A 137 11.58 4.86 12.70
CA GLN A 137 12.70 3.91 12.74
C GLN A 137 12.17 2.47 12.69
N ALA A 138 11.15 2.15 13.50
CA ALA A 138 10.50 0.84 13.51
C ALA A 138 9.90 0.49 12.13
N ARG A 139 9.24 1.43 11.46
CA ARG A 139 8.71 1.23 10.10
C ARG A 139 9.79 0.93 9.09
N LYS A 140 10.89 1.69 9.10
CA LYS A 140 12.02 1.45 8.19
C LYS A 140 12.65 0.09 8.43
N LYS A 141 12.80 -0.31 9.69
CA LYS A 141 13.32 -1.64 10.01
C LYS A 141 12.43 -2.75 9.44
N LEU A 142 11.11 -2.67 9.63
CA LEU A 142 10.16 -3.63 9.08
C LEU A 142 10.13 -3.62 7.54
N GLU A 143 10.18 -2.42 6.93
CA GLU A 143 10.12 -2.26 5.47
C GLU A 143 11.26 -3.00 4.76
N TYR A 144 12.47 -2.92 5.31
CA TYR A 144 13.66 -3.49 4.67
C TYR A 144 14.07 -4.87 5.19
N ALA A 145 13.54 -5.30 6.35
CA ALA A 145 13.98 -6.53 7.01
C ALA A 145 13.98 -7.77 6.09
N MET A 146 12.90 -7.98 5.34
CA MET A 146 12.79 -9.12 4.43
C MET A 146 13.64 -8.93 3.16
N SER A 147 13.68 -7.74 2.60
CA SER A 147 14.44 -7.48 1.38
C SER A 147 15.95 -7.56 1.64
N ASP A 148 16.42 -7.07 2.78
CA ASP A 148 17.83 -7.12 3.15
C ASP A 148 18.28 -8.57 3.40
N ALA A 149 17.47 -9.36 4.12
CA ALA A 149 17.73 -10.79 4.30
C ALA A 149 17.76 -11.53 2.96
N ALA A 150 16.75 -11.32 2.12
CA ALA A 150 16.67 -11.97 0.82
C ALA A 150 17.85 -11.60 -0.12
N GLN A 151 18.32 -10.36 -0.08
CA GLN A 151 19.48 -9.93 -0.86
C GLN A 151 20.77 -10.59 -0.35
N ALA A 152 20.96 -10.66 0.97
CA ALA A 152 22.11 -11.31 1.57
C ALA A 152 22.15 -12.82 1.27
N ASP A 153 21.02 -13.49 1.47
CA ASP A 153 20.87 -14.92 1.20
C ASP A 153 21.08 -15.23 -0.29
N ARG A 154 20.52 -14.41 -1.17
CA ARG A 154 20.74 -14.51 -2.62
C ARG A 154 22.20 -14.39 -3.00
N ALA A 155 22.93 -13.43 -2.45
CA ALA A 155 24.35 -13.23 -2.73
C ALA A 155 25.17 -14.48 -2.33
N ALA A 156 24.87 -15.07 -1.16
CA ALA A 156 25.52 -16.26 -0.70
C ALA A 156 25.19 -17.49 -1.59
N VAL A 157 23.93 -17.64 -2.02
CA VAL A 157 23.53 -18.67 -2.98
C VAL A 157 24.27 -18.52 -4.32
N GLU A 158 24.35 -17.30 -4.85
CA GLU A 158 25.06 -17.03 -6.10
C GLU A 158 26.57 -17.36 -5.99
N GLU A 159 27.20 -17.05 -4.86
CA GLU A 159 28.60 -17.42 -4.57
C GLU A 159 28.79 -18.96 -4.52
N ALA A 160 27.90 -19.67 -3.83
CA ALA A 160 27.95 -21.13 -3.75
C ALA A 160 27.79 -21.80 -5.13
N LEU A 161 26.89 -21.31 -5.97
CA LEU A 161 26.70 -21.77 -7.36
C LEU A 161 27.95 -21.54 -8.21
N GLN A 162 28.61 -20.38 -8.06
CA GLN A 162 29.90 -20.12 -8.73
C GLN A 162 31.00 -21.07 -8.24
N GLY A 163 30.93 -21.52 -6.98
CA GLY A 163 31.81 -22.54 -6.39
C GLY A 163 31.52 -23.98 -6.84
N GLY A 164 30.45 -24.18 -7.65
CA GLY A 164 30.08 -25.48 -8.21
C GLY A 164 29.03 -26.26 -7.41
N ALA A 165 28.41 -25.66 -6.39
CA ALA A 165 27.28 -26.27 -5.70
C ALA A 165 26.03 -26.34 -6.61
N THR A 166 25.16 -27.31 -6.37
CA THR A 166 23.82 -27.35 -6.97
C THR A 166 22.92 -26.31 -6.32
N LEU A 167 21.83 -25.93 -6.99
CA LEU A 167 20.85 -24.98 -6.43
C LEU A 167 20.25 -25.48 -5.12
N GLU A 168 19.95 -26.76 -5.02
CA GLU A 168 19.42 -27.41 -3.81
C GLU A 168 20.40 -27.29 -2.64
N GLU A 169 21.67 -27.63 -2.86
CA GLU A 169 22.72 -27.50 -1.85
C GLU A 169 22.94 -26.03 -1.42
N ALA A 170 22.99 -25.12 -2.39
CA ALA A 170 23.20 -23.71 -2.13
C ALA A 170 22.04 -23.06 -1.35
N MET A 171 20.80 -23.53 -1.53
CA MET A 171 19.62 -22.99 -0.86
C MET A 171 19.29 -23.67 0.47
N ALA A 172 19.83 -24.86 0.76
CA ALA A 172 19.41 -25.70 1.88
C ALA A 172 19.44 -24.97 3.25
N GLU A 173 20.46 -24.16 3.50
CA GLU A 173 20.58 -23.39 4.75
C GLU A 173 19.48 -22.32 4.87
N PHE A 174 19.17 -21.62 3.77
CA PHE A 174 18.30 -20.46 3.77
C PHE A 174 16.79 -20.77 3.81
N VAL A 175 16.40 -22.01 3.52
CA VAL A 175 14.99 -22.47 3.56
C VAL A 175 14.65 -23.27 4.82
N SER A 176 15.55 -23.33 5.80
CA SER A 176 15.35 -24.06 7.04
C SER A 176 14.53 -23.26 8.07
N GLU A 177 13.75 -23.95 8.92
CA GLU A 177 13.06 -23.32 10.06
C GLU A 177 14.04 -22.68 11.04
N GLU A 178 15.19 -23.32 11.26
CA GLU A 178 16.24 -22.81 12.14
C GLU A 178 16.76 -21.44 11.68
N ARG A 179 16.96 -21.27 10.38
CA ARG A 179 17.37 -20.00 9.77
C ARG A 179 16.30 -18.94 9.94
N PHE A 180 15.03 -19.31 9.73
CA PHE A 180 13.90 -18.40 9.93
C PHE A 180 13.78 -17.96 11.40
N ASP A 181 13.84 -18.88 12.34
CA ASP A 181 13.72 -18.58 13.77
C ASP A 181 14.86 -17.66 14.26
N ALA A 182 16.07 -17.90 13.78
CA ALA A 182 17.22 -17.04 14.09
C ALA A 182 17.02 -15.62 13.57
N TRP A 183 16.61 -15.47 12.30
CA TRP A 183 16.33 -14.18 11.68
C TRP A 183 15.16 -13.47 12.39
N TYR A 184 14.06 -14.18 12.66
CA TYR A 184 12.90 -13.62 13.33
C TYR A 184 13.24 -13.15 14.74
N THR A 185 13.97 -13.94 15.51
CA THR A 185 14.42 -13.58 16.85
C THR A 185 15.29 -12.33 16.84
N GLN A 186 16.23 -12.24 15.89
CA GLN A 186 17.05 -11.05 15.73
C GLN A 186 16.19 -9.82 15.39
N LEU A 187 15.27 -9.93 14.43
CA LEU A 187 14.38 -8.84 14.04
C LEU A 187 13.54 -8.34 15.22
N MET A 188 12.99 -9.26 16.02
CA MET A 188 12.19 -8.91 17.20
C MET A 188 13.00 -8.22 18.28
N ASN A 189 14.24 -8.64 18.52
CA ASN A 189 15.15 -7.98 19.46
C ASN A 189 15.47 -6.55 19.00
N GLU A 190 15.84 -6.36 17.73
CA GLU A 190 16.12 -5.04 17.15
C GLU A 190 14.90 -4.11 17.20
N LEU A 191 13.70 -4.63 16.95
CA LEU A 191 12.46 -3.86 17.08
C LEU A 191 12.19 -3.48 18.54
N SER A 192 12.40 -4.40 19.48
CA SER A 192 12.25 -4.13 20.92
C SER A 192 13.20 -3.02 21.40
N GLU A 193 14.44 -3.05 20.95
CA GLU A 193 15.40 -1.97 21.23
C GLU A 193 14.93 -0.62 20.65
N ILE A 194 14.44 -0.60 19.42
CA ILE A 194 13.92 0.62 18.78
C ILE A 194 12.72 1.20 19.53
N VAL A 195 11.83 0.38 20.03
CA VAL A 195 10.61 0.83 20.73
C VAL A 195 10.82 1.03 22.23
N GLY A 196 12.00 0.68 22.76
CA GLY A 196 12.36 0.89 24.16
C GLY A 196 11.70 -0.12 25.13
N GLN A 197 11.50 -1.34 24.67
CA GLN A 197 10.95 -2.46 25.47
C GLN A 197 11.99 -3.52 25.78
#